data_d309fe78586d90ecef497c5b13e5d15d
#
_entry.id   d309fe78586d90ecef497c5b13e5d15d
#
_cell.length_a   1.000
_cell.length_b   1.000
_cell.length_c   1.000
_cell.angle_alpha   90.00
_cell.angle_beta   90.00
_cell.angle_gamma   90.00
#
_symmetry.space_group_name_H-M   'P 1'
#
loop_
_entity.id
_entity.type
_entity.pdbx_description
1 polymer ?
#
loop_
_entity_poly.entity_id
_entity_poly.type
_entity_poly.pdbx_seq_one_letter_code
_entity_poly.pdbx_strand_id
1 'polypeptide(L)'
;MTHRVACPRADYNTRLPGTIVARFFPFSGMALFSITDAQLAFGHVALLDHTDFSLEAGERVGLIGRNGTGKSSLLKIVAGLAATDDGLIARQSGVTSAYVPQEPVFDPDQTVAEAVAMGVPQAAALLAEYEALVTSMGESHDEAALQRLHMLQAQLEAADAWQLRTRVETTIAQLGLMPGARIGALSGGLTKRVALGQALVGAPDILMLDEPTNHLDYDSIRWLEDLLLAFRGSVLFITHDRAFLDRVATRIVELDRGKLRSYPGNFSAYQMRKAQQLEAEALENARFDKLLAQEEVWIRKGVEARRTRSVGRVARLVQMREERAVRREVQGNVKLEVSQGDRSGKIVAELVDVTKCYGDKTVVRDFSATILRGDKVGLLGPNGVGKTTLLKLILGELAPDTGTVRNGTNLQVAYFDQMRTQLDLNRSLADTISPGSDWVDINGQRKHVMSYLGDFLFPPERARSPVASLSGASATGCCWRACSRGRPMCWCSTSRPTISTSTRWNCSKSCCRNTAAPCSWSRTTVPSLTTSSPR
;
A
#
# COMPACT_ATOMS: atom_id res chain seq x y z
N MET A 1 66.99 -33.04 -7.58
CA MET A 1 66.95 -33.09 -6.12
C MET A 1 65.74 -32.26 -5.66
N THR A 2 64.68 -32.93 -5.39
CA THR A 2 63.36 -32.34 -5.04
C THR A 2 63.15 -32.52 -3.54
N HIS A 3 63.14 -31.41 -2.82
CA HIS A 3 62.72 -31.43 -1.40
C HIS A 3 61.22 -31.19 -1.28
N ARG A 4 60.49 -32.22 -0.84
CA ARG A 4 59.10 -32.15 -0.33
C ARG A 4 59.19 -31.69 1.14
N VAL A 5 58.53 -30.57 1.43
CA VAL A 5 58.26 -30.14 2.81
C VAL A 5 56.84 -30.63 3.19
N ALA A 6 56.76 -31.45 4.24
CA ALA A 6 55.55 -31.98 4.81
C ALA A 6 54.88 -30.91 5.71
N CYS A 7 53.58 -30.69 5.54
CA CYS A 7 52.76 -29.90 6.44
C CYS A 7 52.21 -30.78 7.59
N PRO A 8 52.26 -30.37 8.85
CA PRO A 8 51.68 -31.12 9.96
C PRO A 8 50.15 -30.92 10.02
N ARG A 9 49.46 -32.07 10.22
CA ARG A 9 48.03 -32.10 10.57
C ARG A 9 47.82 -31.45 11.95
N ALA A 10 46.98 -30.45 12.02
CA ALA A 10 46.47 -29.90 13.27
C ALA A 10 45.07 -30.46 13.55
N ASP A 11 44.92 -31.16 14.66
CA ASP A 11 43.66 -31.58 15.23
C ASP A 11 42.95 -30.35 15.80
N TYR A 12 41.74 -30.03 15.27
CA TYR A 12 40.87 -29.02 15.84
C TYR A 12 39.66 -29.69 16.49
N ASN A 13 39.79 -29.93 17.79
CA ASN A 13 38.64 -30.25 18.63
C ASN A 13 38.73 -29.43 19.92
N THR A 14 38.39 -28.13 19.81
CA THR A 14 38.10 -27.29 20.98
C THR A 14 36.92 -26.37 20.59
N ARG A 15 35.74 -26.69 21.12
CA ARG A 15 34.55 -25.81 21.08
C ARG A 15 34.80 -24.62 22.00
N LEU A 16 34.91 -23.41 21.43
CA LEU A 16 34.74 -22.17 22.16
C LEU A 16 33.28 -21.69 21.96
N PRO A 17 32.58 -21.23 23.01
CA PRO A 17 31.24 -20.69 22.90
C PRO A 17 31.32 -19.21 22.44
N GLY A 18 30.48 -18.85 21.47
CA GLY A 18 30.13 -17.44 21.19
C GLY A 18 30.95 -16.74 20.12
N THR A 19 31.13 -17.35 18.95
CA THR A 19 31.58 -16.58 17.79
C THR A 19 30.34 -16.13 16.99
N ILE A 20 30.03 -14.83 17.08
CA ILE A 20 29.11 -14.16 16.17
C ILE A 20 29.70 -14.33 14.76
N VAL A 21 29.14 -15.24 14.00
CA VAL A 21 29.45 -15.37 12.57
C VAL A 21 28.74 -14.18 11.88
N ALA A 22 29.47 -13.08 11.73
CA ALA A 22 29.07 -12.01 10.84
C ALA A 22 28.91 -12.65 9.44
N ARG A 23 27.67 -12.84 9.00
CA ARG A 23 27.37 -13.20 7.61
C ARG A 23 27.72 -11.97 6.75
N PHE A 24 28.95 -11.94 6.29
CA PHE A 24 29.34 -11.04 5.23
C PHE A 24 28.58 -11.46 3.96
N PHE A 25 27.58 -10.72 3.61
CA PHE A 25 27.06 -10.70 2.24
C PHE A 25 28.06 -9.89 1.40
N PRO A 26 28.55 -10.40 0.29
CA PRO A 26 29.37 -9.62 -0.62
C PRO A 26 28.44 -8.66 -1.40
N PHE A 27 28.13 -7.51 -0.82
CA PHE A 27 27.49 -6.42 -1.53
C PHE A 27 28.59 -5.44 -1.99
N SER A 28 28.70 -5.30 -3.29
CA SER A 28 29.66 -4.45 -4.00
C SER A 28 29.19 -2.99 -4.11
N GLY A 29 28.27 -2.54 -3.28
CA GLY A 29 27.75 -1.17 -3.21
C GLY A 29 27.80 -0.62 -1.78
N MET A 30 28.03 0.67 -1.64
CA MET A 30 27.96 1.36 -0.34
C MET A 30 26.46 1.57 -0.01
N ALA A 31 25.95 0.88 0.99
CA ALA A 31 24.56 1.04 1.43
C ALA A 31 24.34 2.45 2.01
N LEU A 32 23.37 3.18 1.48
CA LEU A 32 22.97 4.50 2.00
C LEU A 32 22.28 4.36 3.37
N PHE A 33 21.61 3.25 3.57
CA PHE A 33 20.85 2.95 4.77
C PHE A 33 20.85 1.44 5.03
N SER A 34 21.03 1.03 6.29
CA SER A 34 20.90 -0.37 6.70
C SER A 34 20.26 -0.50 8.07
N ILE A 35 19.49 -1.56 8.22
CA ILE A 35 18.93 -2.03 9.48
C ILE A 35 19.42 -3.45 9.68
N THR A 36 19.88 -3.78 10.87
CA THR A 36 20.33 -5.11 11.26
C THR A 36 19.59 -5.55 12.51
N ASP A 37 19.04 -6.76 12.47
CA ASP A 37 18.33 -7.41 13.59
C ASP A 37 17.19 -6.58 14.17
N ALA A 38 16.43 -5.88 13.29
CA ALA A 38 15.36 -5.00 13.72
C ALA A 38 14.18 -5.76 14.31
N GLN A 39 13.69 -5.24 15.42
CA GLN A 39 12.49 -5.69 16.09
C GLN A 39 11.53 -4.52 16.27
N LEU A 40 10.26 -4.74 16.00
CA LEU A 40 9.18 -3.79 16.25
C LEU A 40 7.89 -4.56 16.50
N ALA A 41 7.24 -4.28 17.61
CA ALA A 41 5.96 -4.89 17.95
C ALA A 41 4.88 -3.84 18.22
N PHE A 42 3.65 -4.15 17.86
CA PHE A 42 2.46 -3.40 18.24
C PHE A 42 1.57 -4.29 19.12
N GLY A 43 1.63 -4.07 20.42
CA GLY A 43 1.00 -4.96 21.40
C GLY A 43 1.58 -6.38 21.28
N HIS A 44 0.76 -7.36 20.96
CA HIS A 44 1.19 -8.77 20.81
C HIS A 44 1.59 -9.16 19.38
N VAL A 45 1.54 -8.24 18.43
CA VAL A 45 1.83 -8.52 17.02
C VAL A 45 3.20 -7.98 16.65
N ALA A 46 4.15 -8.87 16.38
CA ALA A 46 5.45 -8.48 15.84
C ALA A 46 5.27 -8.00 14.39
N LEU A 47 5.60 -6.73 14.13
CA LEU A 47 5.63 -6.12 12.81
C LEU A 47 6.96 -6.37 12.11
N LEU A 48 8.07 -6.29 12.87
CA LEU A 48 9.42 -6.69 12.47
C LEU A 48 9.93 -7.67 13.53
N ASP A 49 10.56 -8.76 13.11
CA ASP A 49 10.98 -9.85 13.96
C ASP A 49 12.37 -10.33 13.51
N HIS A 50 13.44 -9.77 14.14
CA HIS A 50 14.83 -10.07 13.82
C HIS A 50 15.10 -10.01 12.31
N THR A 51 14.98 -8.84 11.72
CA THR A 51 14.99 -8.68 10.27
C THR A 51 16.00 -7.65 9.82
N ASP A 52 16.65 -7.94 8.69
CA ASP A 52 17.67 -7.10 8.08
C ASP A 52 17.11 -6.42 6.83
N PHE A 53 17.52 -5.17 6.61
CA PHE A 53 17.19 -4.43 5.41
C PHE A 53 18.35 -3.51 5.04
N SER A 54 18.65 -3.40 3.75
CA SER A 54 19.62 -2.42 3.21
C SER A 54 19.04 -1.73 1.98
N LEU A 55 19.44 -0.49 1.76
CA LEU A 55 19.12 0.30 0.58
C LEU A 55 20.41 0.83 -0.02
N GLU A 56 20.68 0.48 -1.27
CA GLU A 56 21.86 0.90 -2.00
C GLU A 56 21.57 2.15 -2.85
N ALA A 57 22.66 2.83 -3.28
CA ALA A 57 22.53 4.01 -4.11
C ALA A 57 21.90 3.67 -5.47
N GLY A 58 20.93 4.49 -5.91
CA GLY A 58 20.23 4.34 -7.19
C GLY A 58 19.24 3.16 -7.26
N GLU A 59 19.03 2.42 -6.18
CA GLU A 59 18.02 1.37 -6.14
C GLU A 59 16.59 1.92 -6.10
N ARG A 60 15.68 1.22 -6.77
CA ARG A 60 14.23 1.45 -6.68
C ARG A 60 13.56 0.22 -6.08
N VAL A 61 13.32 0.29 -4.77
CA VAL A 61 12.81 -0.84 -3.97
C VAL A 61 11.31 -0.73 -3.80
N GLY A 62 10.58 -1.70 -4.33
CA GLY A 62 9.14 -1.86 -4.08
C GLY A 62 8.89 -2.70 -2.83
N LEU A 63 8.32 -2.10 -1.78
CA LEU A 63 7.96 -2.79 -0.55
C LEU A 63 6.53 -3.30 -0.64
N ILE A 64 6.37 -4.61 -0.60
CA ILE A 64 5.08 -5.28 -0.68
C ILE A 64 4.80 -6.11 0.57
N GLY A 65 3.55 -6.44 0.79
CA GLY A 65 3.10 -7.25 1.93
C GLY A 65 1.63 -7.00 2.21
N ARG A 66 1.05 -7.78 3.11
CA ARG A 66 -0.36 -7.63 3.50
C ARG A 66 -0.60 -6.29 4.20
N ASN A 67 -1.86 -5.84 4.23
CA ASN A 67 -2.22 -4.64 4.99
C ASN A 67 -2.07 -4.90 6.48
N GLY A 68 -1.54 -3.90 7.20
CA GLY A 68 -1.29 -4.00 8.64
C GLY A 68 -0.05 -4.81 9.03
N THR A 69 0.82 -5.21 8.08
CA THR A 69 2.08 -5.90 8.40
C THR A 69 3.22 -4.99 8.85
N GLY A 70 3.04 -3.67 8.85
CA GLY A 70 4.09 -2.73 9.26
C GLY A 70 4.88 -2.08 8.12
N LYS A 71 4.41 -2.14 6.86
CA LYS A 71 5.09 -1.51 5.72
C LYS A 71 5.31 -0.01 5.92
N SER A 72 4.26 0.74 6.25
CA SER A 72 4.38 2.19 6.52
C SER A 72 5.22 2.49 7.76
N SER A 73 5.23 1.60 8.76
CA SER A 73 6.12 1.71 9.93
C SER A 73 7.58 1.57 9.52
N LEU A 74 7.90 0.62 8.64
CA LEU A 74 9.26 0.46 8.10
C LEU A 74 9.68 1.72 7.31
N LEU A 75 8.81 2.30 6.46
CA LEU A 75 9.12 3.55 5.78
C LEU A 75 9.42 4.68 6.77
N LYS A 76 8.61 4.81 7.82
CA LYS A 76 8.83 5.82 8.88
C LYS A 76 10.14 5.61 9.64
N ILE A 77 10.55 4.34 9.86
CA ILE A 77 11.86 4.03 10.44
C ILE A 77 12.98 4.47 9.52
N VAL A 78 12.90 4.15 8.22
CA VAL A 78 13.88 4.58 7.22
C VAL A 78 13.92 6.12 7.12
N ALA A 79 12.78 6.79 7.26
CA ALA A 79 12.69 8.25 7.29
C ALA A 79 13.23 8.88 8.59
N GLY A 80 13.47 8.10 9.64
CA GLY A 80 13.84 8.60 10.96
C GLY A 80 12.68 9.20 11.74
N LEU A 81 11.44 8.94 11.34
CA LEU A 81 10.21 9.40 11.99
C LEU A 81 9.69 8.42 13.06
N ALA A 82 10.23 7.22 13.09
CA ALA A 82 9.94 6.21 14.09
C ALA A 82 11.23 5.44 14.44
N ALA A 83 11.29 4.93 15.67
CA ALA A 83 12.36 4.05 16.11
C ALA A 83 11.93 2.59 16.08
N THR A 84 12.87 1.66 16.08
CA THR A 84 12.68 0.24 16.34
C THR A 84 12.70 -0.02 17.84
N ASP A 85 12.07 -1.11 18.29
CA ASP A 85 12.16 -1.53 19.71
C ASP A 85 13.58 -2.06 20.02
N ASP A 86 14.20 -2.76 19.05
CA ASP A 86 15.57 -3.25 19.12
C ASP A 86 16.18 -3.34 17.70
N GLY A 87 17.52 -3.49 17.63
CA GLY A 87 18.27 -3.57 16.38
C GLY A 87 19.11 -2.33 16.09
N LEU A 88 20.00 -2.46 15.12
CA LEU A 88 20.94 -1.40 14.74
C LEU A 88 20.48 -0.74 13.45
N ILE A 89 20.38 0.59 13.48
CA ILE A 89 20.10 1.43 12.31
C ILE A 89 21.37 2.19 11.95
N ALA A 90 21.89 1.99 10.75
CA ALA A 90 23.02 2.74 10.22
C ALA A 90 22.60 3.54 8.98
N ARG A 91 22.94 4.83 8.97
CA ARG A 91 22.76 5.74 7.85
C ARG A 91 24.11 6.32 7.47
N GLN A 92 24.42 6.35 6.18
CA GLN A 92 25.63 6.99 5.69
C GLN A 92 25.59 8.48 6.03
N SER A 93 26.73 9.03 6.49
CA SER A 93 26.82 10.45 6.83
C SER A 93 26.57 11.34 5.61
N GLY A 94 25.80 12.41 5.78
CA GLY A 94 25.45 13.35 4.71
C GLY A 94 24.29 12.94 3.81
N VAL A 95 23.74 11.72 3.95
CA VAL A 95 22.60 11.26 3.16
C VAL A 95 21.31 11.97 3.61
N THR A 96 20.67 12.62 2.66
CA THR A 96 19.38 13.29 2.83
C THR A 96 18.23 12.37 2.45
N SER A 97 17.10 12.48 3.15
CA SER A 97 15.94 11.66 2.87
C SER A 97 14.64 12.46 2.96
N ALA A 98 13.69 12.14 2.07
CA ALA A 98 12.37 12.73 2.07
C ALA A 98 11.28 11.65 2.08
N TYR A 99 10.20 11.90 2.83
CA TYR A 99 9.08 10.99 2.99
C TYR A 99 7.77 11.63 2.54
N VAL A 100 7.06 10.97 1.64
CA VAL A 100 5.73 11.36 1.19
C VAL A 100 4.70 10.39 1.78
N PRO A 101 3.85 10.86 2.70
CA PRO A 101 2.82 10.02 3.33
C PRO A 101 1.69 9.69 2.36
N GLN A 102 0.91 8.66 2.68
CA GLN A 102 -0.25 8.23 1.92
C GLN A 102 -1.29 9.35 1.75
N GLU A 103 -1.55 10.08 2.83
CA GLU A 103 -2.45 11.23 2.88
C GLU A 103 -1.66 12.44 3.39
N PRO A 104 -1.14 13.28 2.49
CA PRO A 104 -0.44 14.49 2.89
C PRO A 104 -1.42 15.51 3.46
N VAL A 105 -1.05 16.12 4.59
CA VAL A 105 -1.83 17.15 5.26
C VAL A 105 -1.14 18.49 5.05
N PHE A 106 -1.86 19.46 4.52
CA PHE A 106 -1.42 20.82 4.31
C PHE A 106 -2.43 21.80 4.89
N ASP A 107 -1.99 23.01 5.16
CA ASP A 107 -2.89 24.11 5.44
C ASP A 107 -3.65 24.49 4.14
N PRO A 108 -5.00 24.49 4.13
CA PRO A 108 -5.78 24.82 2.96
C PRO A 108 -5.53 26.24 2.41
N ASP A 109 -5.11 27.16 3.26
CA ASP A 109 -4.89 28.56 2.90
C ASP A 109 -3.50 28.82 2.31
N GLN A 110 -2.55 27.91 2.47
CA GLN A 110 -1.22 27.98 1.87
C GLN A 110 -1.27 27.93 0.34
N THR A 111 -0.34 28.64 -0.28
CA THR A 111 -0.06 28.50 -1.72
C THR A 111 0.80 27.27 -2.00
N VAL A 112 0.76 26.81 -3.23
CA VAL A 112 1.61 25.71 -3.71
C VAL A 112 3.10 26.04 -3.52
N ALA A 113 3.51 27.27 -3.78
CA ALA A 113 4.90 27.70 -3.64
C ALA A 113 5.38 27.62 -2.18
N GLU A 114 4.57 28.11 -1.24
CA GLU A 114 4.87 28.02 0.19
C GLU A 114 4.97 26.58 0.67
N ALA A 115 4.01 25.73 0.27
CA ALA A 115 4.01 24.33 0.66
C ALA A 115 5.22 23.56 0.12
N VAL A 116 5.63 23.82 -1.13
CA VAL A 116 6.83 23.19 -1.73
C VAL A 116 8.10 23.70 -1.04
N ALA A 117 8.20 25.00 -0.72
CA ALA A 117 9.35 25.59 -0.03
C ALA A 117 9.58 24.95 1.37
N MET A 118 8.51 24.52 2.04
CA MET A 118 8.59 23.80 3.33
C MET A 118 9.32 22.46 3.25
N GLY A 119 9.65 21.98 2.06
CA GLY A 119 10.53 20.79 1.91
C GLY A 119 11.98 21.03 2.33
N VAL A 120 12.41 22.30 2.43
CA VAL A 120 13.70 22.73 2.98
C VAL A 120 13.46 23.83 4.02
N PRO A 121 12.90 23.49 5.20
CA PRO A 121 12.37 24.47 6.14
C PRO A 121 13.45 25.41 6.69
N GLN A 122 14.68 24.92 6.89
CA GLN A 122 15.78 25.75 7.37
C GLN A 122 16.16 26.85 6.36
N ALA A 123 16.32 26.47 5.09
CA ALA A 123 16.63 27.43 4.03
C ALA A 123 15.47 28.42 3.80
N ALA A 124 14.23 27.95 3.86
CA ALA A 124 13.04 28.80 3.74
C ALA A 124 12.94 29.81 4.89
N ALA A 125 13.19 29.39 6.13
CA ALA A 125 13.19 30.27 7.29
C ALA A 125 14.28 31.33 7.22
N LEU A 126 15.52 30.94 6.86
CA LEU A 126 16.63 31.88 6.68
C LEU A 126 16.34 32.91 5.58
N LEU A 127 15.77 32.49 4.45
CA LEU A 127 15.40 33.37 3.36
C LEU A 127 14.32 34.37 3.77
N ALA A 128 13.28 33.89 4.47
CA ALA A 128 12.20 34.73 4.97
C ALA A 128 12.70 35.77 6.00
N GLU A 129 13.62 35.37 6.91
CA GLU A 129 14.21 36.28 7.88
C GLU A 129 15.08 37.33 7.19
N TYR A 130 15.85 36.95 6.19
CA TYR A 130 16.65 37.87 5.38
C TYR A 130 15.76 38.89 4.64
N GLU A 131 14.70 38.44 3.94
CA GLU A 131 13.77 39.30 3.22
C GLU A 131 13.02 40.26 4.17
N ALA A 132 12.59 39.76 5.34
CA ALA A 132 11.97 40.58 6.36
C ALA A 132 12.90 41.68 6.89
N LEU A 133 14.16 41.31 7.16
CA LEU A 133 15.17 42.25 7.64
C LEU A 133 15.48 43.31 6.59
N VAL A 134 15.68 42.91 5.33
CA VAL A 134 15.91 43.84 4.22
C VAL A 134 14.74 44.84 4.06
N THR A 135 13.50 44.30 4.18
CA THR A 135 12.29 45.15 4.08
C THR A 135 12.17 46.10 5.26
N SER A 136 12.53 45.70 6.48
CA SER A 136 12.45 46.50 7.68
C SER A 136 13.55 47.57 7.79
N MET A 137 14.72 47.32 7.19
CA MET A 137 15.83 48.27 7.23
C MET A 137 15.52 49.58 6.48
N GLY A 138 14.70 49.55 5.40
CA GLY A 138 14.29 50.71 4.67
C GLY A 138 15.39 51.76 4.51
N GLU A 139 15.18 53.00 5.06
CA GLU A 139 16.14 54.09 5.07
C GLU A 139 16.97 54.17 6.37
N SER A 140 16.71 53.33 7.38
CA SER A 140 17.43 53.38 8.66
C SER A 140 18.71 52.54 8.61
N HIS A 141 19.86 53.19 8.83
CA HIS A 141 21.18 52.59 8.91
C HIS A 141 21.46 52.15 10.35
N ASP A 142 20.83 51.06 10.80
CA ASP A 142 21.10 50.46 12.09
C ASP A 142 22.28 49.48 11.94
N GLU A 143 23.38 49.75 12.65
CA GLU A 143 24.61 48.91 12.59
C GLU A 143 24.37 47.47 13.08
N ALA A 144 23.46 47.28 14.04
CA ALA A 144 23.09 45.96 14.53
C ALA A 144 22.31 45.16 13.46
N ALA A 145 21.43 45.83 12.70
CA ALA A 145 20.70 45.24 11.58
C ALA A 145 21.65 44.84 10.44
N LEU A 146 22.67 45.66 10.15
CA LEU A 146 23.71 45.35 9.14
C LEU A 146 24.53 44.10 9.55
N GLN A 147 24.94 44.02 10.81
CA GLN A 147 25.67 42.83 11.32
C GLN A 147 24.77 41.57 11.22
N ARG A 148 23.48 41.68 11.55
CA ARG A 148 22.55 40.54 11.41
C ARG A 148 22.38 40.13 9.95
N LEU A 149 22.30 41.10 9.03
CA LEU A 149 22.21 40.84 7.59
C LEU A 149 23.44 40.05 7.07
N HIS A 150 24.67 40.48 7.46
CA HIS A 150 25.88 39.76 7.09
C HIS A 150 25.92 38.32 7.63
N MET A 151 25.46 38.11 8.86
CA MET A 151 25.36 36.76 9.43
C MET A 151 24.35 35.88 8.66
N LEU A 152 23.19 36.43 8.32
CA LEU A 152 22.18 35.74 7.53
C LEU A 152 22.67 35.42 6.12
N GLN A 153 23.40 36.34 5.48
CA GLN A 153 24.03 36.09 4.17
C GLN A 153 25.00 34.93 4.22
N ALA A 154 25.89 34.90 5.20
CA ALA A 154 26.82 33.79 5.38
C ALA A 154 26.12 32.45 5.64
N GLN A 155 25.01 32.46 6.39
CA GLN A 155 24.20 31.26 6.63
C GLN A 155 23.45 30.80 5.37
N LEU A 156 22.92 31.72 4.58
CA LEU A 156 22.27 31.45 3.30
C LEU A 156 23.24 30.87 2.26
N GLU A 157 24.47 31.39 2.22
CA GLU A 157 25.55 30.84 1.37
C GLU A 157 25.94 29.44 1.81
N ALA A 158 26.15 29.22 3.11
CA ALA A 158 26.52 27.91 3.66
C ALA A 158 25.41 26.86 3.45
N ALA A 159 24.16 27.27 3.44
CA ALA A 159 23.00 26.41 3.20
C ALA A 159 22.60 26.26 1.72
N ASP A 160 23.32 26.90 0.77
CA ASP A 160 22.96 27.00 -0.66
C ASP A 160 21.50 27.45 -0.86
N ALA A 161 21.02 28.36 0.01
CA ALA A 161 19.63 28.73 0.09
C ALA A 161 19.23 29.81 -0.93
N TRP A 162 20.18 30.53 -1.52
CA TRP A 162 19.91 31.55 -2.54
C TRP A 162 19.18 31.00 -3.77
N GLN A 163 19.44 29.77 -4.12
CA GLN A 163 18.79 29.11 -5.26
C GLN A 163 17.43 28.46 -4.91
N LEU A 164 17.00 28.55 -3.63
CA LEU A 164 15.77 27.90 -3.18
C LEU A 164 14.57 28.35 -4.01
N ARG A 165 14.41 29.64 -4.26
CA ARG A 165 13.31 30.18 -5.05
C ARG A 165 13.28 29.59 -6.47
N THR A 166 14.41 29.55 -7.14
CA THR A 166 14.54 28.94 -8.48
C THR A 166 14.30 27.44 -8.45
N ARG A 167 14.78 26.73 -7.40
CA ARG A 167 14.50 25.30 -7.23
C ARG A 167 13.01 25.05 -7.02
N VAL A 168 12.34 25.85 -6.20
CA VAL A 168 10.88 25.78 -5.97
C VAL A 168 10.12 25.99 -7.28
N GLU A 169 10.42 27.07 -8.01
CA GLU A 169 9.78 27.40 -9.28
C GLU A 169 9.99 26.29 -10.34
N THR A 170 11.22 25.78 -10.45
CA THR A 170 11.55 24.70 -11.36
C THR A 170 10.82 23.42 -11.00
N THR A 171 10.78 23.06 -9.72
CA THR A 171 10.07 21.88 -9.24
C THR A 171 8.57 21.99 -9.51
N ILE A 172 7.97 23.13 -9.22
CA ILE A 172 6.53 23.40 -9.47
C ILE A 172 6.22 23.28 -10.97
N ALA A 173 7.07 23.85 -11.82
CA ALA A 173 6.91 23.76 -13.28
C ALA A 173 7.03 22.31 -13.79
N GLN A 174 8.01 21.52 -13.30
CA GLN A 174 8.15 20.10 -13.63
C GLN A 174 6.94 19.27 -13.23
N LEU A 175 6.28 19.65 -12.12
CA LEU A 175 5.09 18.96 -11.62
C LEU A 175 3.79 19.45 -12.28
N GLY A 176 3.85 20.46 -13.15
CA GLY A 176 2.69 21.04 -13.82
C GLY A 176 1.72 21.69 -12.85
N LEU A 177 2.24 22.34 -11.81
CA LEU A 177 1.46 23.02 -10.77
C LEU A 177 1.49 24.55 -11.00
N MET A 178 0.49 25.25 -10.44
CA MET A 178 0.45 26.72 -10.43
C MET A 178 0.96 27.24 -9.09
N PRO A 179 2.04 28.05 -9.04
CA PRO A 179 2.66 28.50 -7.79
C PRO A 179 1.70 29.23 -6.83
N GLY A 180 0.84 30.10 -7.36
CA GLY A 180 -0.11 30.91 -6.58
C GLY A 180 -1.44 30.21 -6.26
N ALA A 181 -1.65 28.96 -6.69
CA ALA A 181 -2.89 28.25 -6.37
C ALA A 181 -2.95 27.90 -4.87
N ARG A 182 -4.12 28.06 -4.24
CA ARG A 182 -4.34 27.64 -2.85
C ARG A 182 -4.57 26.14 -2.78
N ILE A 183 -3.99 25.49 -1.78
CA ILE A 183 -4.05 24.02 -1.62
C ILE A 183 -5.48 23.55 -1.41
N GLY A 184 -6.29 24.29 -0.67
CA GLY A 184 -7.71 23.97 -0.44
C GLY A 184 -8.58 23.91 -1.69
N ALA A 185 -8.14 24.54 -2.80
CA ALA A 185 -8.83 24.50 -4.09
C ALA A 185 -8.35 23.36 -5.00
N LEU A 186 -7.31 22.60 -4.61
CA LEU A 186 -6.72 21.56 -5.43
C LEU A 186 -7.49 20.23 -5.32
N SER A 187 -7.46 19.47 -6.39
CA SER A 187 -7.89 18.07 -6.33
C SER A 187 -6.89 17.21 -5.54
N GLY A 188 -7.35 16.09 -4.95
CA GLY A 188 -6.46 15.18 -4.19
C GLY A 188 -5.24 14.68 -4.99
N GLY A 189 -5.34 14.57 -6.31
CA GLY A 189 -4.20 14.23 -7.18
C GLY A 189 -3.18 15.36 -7.28
N LEU A 190 -3.64 16.61 -7.36
CA LEU A 190 -2.76 17.78 -7.37
C LEU A 190 -2.12 18.01 -6.00
N THR A 191 -2.86 17.79 -4.91
CA THR A 191 -2.30 17.84 -3.53
C THR A 191 -1.17 16.84 -3.34
N LYS A 192 -1.28 15.63 -3.90
CA LYS A 192 -0.19 14.65 -3.90
C LYS A 192 1.01 15.10 -4.73
N ARG A 193 0.80 15.77 -5.87
CA ARG A 193 1.89 16.38 -6.63
C ARG A 193 2.61 17.46 -5.83
N VAL A 194 1.87 18.26 -5.04
CA VAL A 194 2.48 19.24 -4.11
C VAL A 194 3.35 18.56 -3.07
N ALA A 195 2.86 17.46 -2.45
CA ALA A 195 3.65 16.70 -1.48
C ALA A 195 4.92 16.09 -2.10
N LEU A 196 4.83 15.65 -3.35
CA LEU A 196 5.99 15.17 -4.09
C LEU A 196 6.96 16.33 -4.39
N GLY A 197 6.46 17.52 -4.76
CA GLY A 197 7.26 18.73 -4.93
C GLY A 197 8.00 19.13 -3.66
N GLN A 198 7.29 19.12 -2.54
CA GLN A 198 7.88 19.36 -1.22
C GLN A 198 9.02 18.37 -0.91
N ALA A 199 8.85 17.10 -1.26
CA ALA A 199 9.88 16.08 -1.05
C ALA A 199 11.08 16.26 -2.00
N LEU A 200 10.86 16.69 -3.25
CA LEU A 200 11.89 16.76 -4.29
C LEU A 200 12.70 18.06 -4.26
N VAL A 201 12.16 19.17 -3.74
CA VAL A 201 12.82 20.48 -3.73
C VAL A 201 14.18 20.45 -3.01
N GLY A 202 14.31 19.56 -2.01
CA GLY A 202 15.55 19.31 -1.28
C GLY A 202 16.54 18.40 -2.00
N ALA A 203 16.22 17.91 -3.21
CA ALA A 203 17.04 16.94 -3.95
C ALA A 203 17.54 15.77 -3.08
N PRO A 204 16.65 15.00 -2.45
CA PRO A 204 17.02 13.96 -1.50
C PRO A 204 17.75 12.79 -2.17
N ASP A 205 18.69 12.16 -1.44
CA ASP A 205 19.35 10.93 -1.87
C ASP A 205 18.42 9.71 -1.76
N ILE A 206 17.48 9.74 -0.79
CA ILE A 206 16.48 8.70 -0.58
C ILE A 206 15.09 9.31 -0.60
N LEU A 207 14.27 8.88 -1.56
CA LEU A 207 12.85 9.26 -1.65
C LEU A 207 11.97 8.10 -1.20
N MET A 208 11.14 8.35 -0.19
CA MET A 208 10.21 7.36 0.34
C MET A 208 8.77 7.74 0.03
N LEU A 209 8.01 6.80 -0.58
CA LEU A 209 6.65 7.03 -1.04
C LEU A 209 5.69 5.99 -0.46
N ASP A 210 4.70 6.44 0.29
CA ASP A 210 3.67 5.55 0.87
C ASP A 210 2.39 5.61 0.01
N GLU A 211 2.11 4.54 -0.74
CA GLU A 211 0.97 4.39 -1.64
C GLU A 211 0.77 5.60 -2.61
N PRO A 212 1.80 5.97 -3.38
CA PRO A 212 1.74 7.18 -4.21
C PRO A 212 0.73 7.07 -5.36
N THR A 213 0.38 5.85 -5.79
CA THR A 213 -0.55 5.61 -6.91
C THR A 213 -2.02 5.69 -6.52
N ASN A 214 -2.34 5.74 -5.21
CA ASN A 214 -3.72 5.82 -4.73
C ASN A 214 -4.36 7.16 -5.14
N HIS A 215 -5.60 7.10 -5.62
CA HIS A 215 -6.39 8.26 -6.08
C HIS A 215 -5.83 9.02 -7.29
N LEU A 216 -4.74 8.52 -7.92
CA LEU A 216 -4.25 9.06 -9.18
C LEU A 216 -4.99 8.44 -10.36
N ASP A 217 -5.18 9.23 -11.41
CA ASP A 217 -5.62 8.75 -12.71
C ASP A 217 -4.46 8.11 -13.51
N TYR A 218 -4.79 7.49 -14.63
CA TYR A 218 -3.82 6.76 -15.43
C TYR A 218 -2.67 7.64 -15.93
N ASP A 219 -2.97 8.86 -16.37
CA ASP A 219 -1.97 9.78 -16.90
C ASP A 219 -1.04 10.28 -15.80
N SER A 220 -1.59 10.55 -14.61
CA SER A 220 -0.80 10.91 -13.42
C SER A 220 0.09 9.76 -12.93
N ILE A 221 -0.37 8.50 -13.04
CA ILE A 221 0.45 7.34 -12.70
C ILE A 221 1.62 7.22 -13.69
N ARG A 222 1.36 7.33 -15.00
CA ARG A 222 2.42 7.30 -16.01
C ARG A 222 3.44 8.40 -15.82
N TRP A 223 2.97 9.60 -15.59
CA TRP A 223 3.84 10.73 -15.27
C TRP A 223 4.72 10.45 -14.03
N LEU A 224 4.16 9.88 -12.96
CA LEU A 224 4.91 9.51 -11.76
C LEU A 224 5.94 8.41 -12.06
N GLU A 225 5.60 7.40 -12.87
CA GLU A 225 6.53 6.37 -13.32
C GLU A 225 7.75 6.99 -14.02
N ASP A 226 7.50 7.89 -15.00
CA ASP A 226 8.56 8.54 -15.77
C ASP A 226 9.44 9.43 -14.88
N LEU A 227 8.85 10.14 -13.91
CA LEU A 227 9.58 10.95 -12.93
C LEU A 227 10.49 10.07 -12.06
N LEU A 228 10.00 8.94 -11.54
CA LEU A 228 10.80 8.05 -10.70
C LEU A 228 11.89 7.30 -11.48
N LEU A 229 11.68 7.04 -12.77
CA LEU A 229 12.70 6.49 -13.65
C LEU A 229 13.83 7.50 -13.94
N ALA A 230 13.51 8.78 -14.00
CA ALA A 230 14.48 9.86 -14.20
C ALA A 230 15.18 10.29 -12.89
N PHE A 231 14.63 9.93 -11.74
CA PHE A 231 15.20 10.29 -10.43
C PHE A 231 16.54 9.58 -10.20
N ARG A 232 17.57 10.35 -9.83
CA ARG A 232 18.94 9.84 -9.66
C ARG A 232 19.22 9.21 -8.31
N GLY A 233 18.44 9.56 -7.29
CA GLY A 233 18.55 8.98 -5.94
C GLY A 233 17.92 7.60 -5.85
N SER A 234 17.92 7.05 -4.65
CA SER A 234 17.27 5.77 -4.34
C SER A 234 15.82 6.00 -3.97
N VAL A 235 14.96 5.08 -4.37
CA VAL A 235 13.52 5.16 -4.08
C VAL A 235 13.08 3.93 -3.30
N LEU A 236 12.39 4.14 -2.18
CA LEU A 236 11.70 3.09 -1.44
C LEU A 236 10.20 3.40 -1.46
N PHE A 237 9.39 2.54 -2.03
CA PHE A 237 7.98 2.83 -2.18
C PHE A 237 7.08 1.65 -1.86
N ILE A 238 5.91 1.95 -1.31
CA ILE A 238 4.83 0.99 -1.10
C ILE A 238 3.78 1.24 -2.17
N THR A 239 3.34 0.20 -2.85
CA THR A 239 2.17 0.28 -3.73
C THR A 239 1.53 -1.08 -3.93
N HIS A 240 0.24 -1.06 -4.24
CA HIS A 240 -0.53 -2.24 -4.66
C HIS A 240 -0.69 -2.33 -6.19
N ASP A 241 -0.20 -1.35 -6.94
CA ASP A 241 -0.25 -1.36 -8.41
C ASP A 241 0.89 -2.22 -8.98
N ARG A 242 0.50 -3.37 -9.56
CA ARG A 242 1.45 -4.34 -10.13
C ARG A 242 2.16 -3.82 -11.37
N ALA A 243 1.46 -3.04 -12.20
CA ALA A 243 2.04 -2.48 -13.41
C ALA A 243 3.10 -1.44 -13.06
N PHE A 244 2.82 -0.61 -12.04
CA PHE A 244 3.77 0.35 -11.50
C PHE A 244 5.00 -0.34 -10.90
N LEU A 245 4.82 -1.40 -10.09
CA LEU A 245 5.93 -2.21 -9.54
C LEU A 245 6.77 -2.83 -10.65
N ASP A 246 6.13 -3.33 -11.69
CA ASP A 246 6.82 -4.02 -12.78
C ASP A 246 7.68 -3.06 -13.62
N ARG A 247 7.22 -1.80 -13.76
CA ARG A 247 7.92 -0.78 -14.54
C ARG A 247 9.03 -0.06 -13.78
N VAL A 248 8.80 0.23 -12.49
CA VAL A 248 9.68 1.11 -11.70
C VAL A 248 10.67 0.33 -10.84
N ALA A 249 10.27 -0.79 -10.23
CA ALA A 249 11.10 -1.49 -9.26
C ALA A 249 12.29 -2.20 -9.89
N THR A 250 13.46 -2.04 -9.27
CA THR A 250 14.67 -2.83 -9.56
C THR A 250 14.80 -4.02 -8.62
N ARG A 251 14.18 -3.92 -7.43
CA ARG A 251 14.15 -4.94 -6.40
C ARG A 251 12.81 -4.90 -5.67
N ILE A 252 12.26 -6.07 -5.37
CA ILE A 252 11.05 -6.21 -4.55
C ILE A 252 11.44 -6.73 -3.17
N VAL A 253 10.93 -6.09 -2.12
CA VAL A 253 11.07 -6.56 -0.74
C VAL A 253 9.69 -6.90 -0.21
N GLU A 254 9.51 -8.13 0.22
CA GLU A 254 8.26 -8.61 0.81
C GLU A 254 8.35 -8.62 2.32
N LEU A 255 7.43 -7.94 2.98
CA LEU A 255 7.24 -8.04 4.43
C LEU A 255 6.11 -9.04 4.70
N ASP A 256 6.48 -10.23 5.16
CA ASP A 256 5.54 -11.30 5.53
C ASP A 256 5.84 -11.84 6.93
N ARG A 257 4.87 -11.76 7.82
CA ARG A 257 4.95 -12.29 9.20
C ARG A 257 6.13 -11.76 10.01
N GLY A 258 6.45 -10.49 9.87
CA GLY A 258 7.56 -9.83 10.55
C GLY A 258 8.94 -10.07 9.93
N LYS A 259 9.05 -10.84 8.85
CA LYS A 259 10.31 -11.09 8.13
C LYS A 259 10.34 -10.35 6.82
N LEU A 260 11.48 -9.75 6.49
CA LEU A 260 11.75 -9.14 5.19
C LEU A 260 12.46 -10.16 4.30
N ARG A 261 11.93 -10.31 3.08
CA ARG A 261 12.54 -11.15 2.04
C ARG A 261 12.78 -10.33 0.79
N SER A 262 14.00 -10.34 0.30
CA SER A 262 14.42 -9.56 -0.87
C SER A 262 14.42 -10.44 -2.13
N TYR A 263 13.85 -9.89 -3.20
CA TYR A 263 13.77 -10.53 -4.52
C TYR A 263 14.31 -9.55 -5.56
N PRO A 264 15.47 -9.82 -6.16
CA PRO A 264 16.00 -8.97 -7.22
C PRO A 264 15.13 -9.07 -8.48
N GLY A 265 14.97 -7.92 -9.17
CA GLY A 265 14.13 -7.79 -10.36
C GLY A 265 12.79 -7.14 -10.08
N ASN A 266 11.95 -7.11 -11.10
CA ASN A 266 10.63 -6.51 -11.11
C ASN A 266 9.55 -7.43 -10.49
N PHE A 267 8.28 -6.98 -10.52
CA PHE A 267 7.18 -7.72 -9.92
C PHE A 267 6.90 -9.07 -10.61
N SER A 268 7.07 -9.15 -11.91
CA SER A 268 6.93 -10.41 -12.68
C SER A 268 7.96 -11.44 -12.25
N ALA A 269 9.23 -11.03 -12.06
CA ALA A 269 10.29 -11.90 -11.56
C ALA A 269 10.02 -12.36 -10.12
N TYR A 270 9.52 -11.46 -9.27
CA TYR A 270 9.08 -11.80 -7.91
C TYR A 270 7.98 -12.87 -7.93
N GLN A 271 6.95 -12.72 -8.78
CA GLN A 271 5.84 -13.68 -8.84
C GLN A 271 6.32 -15.10 -9.19
N MET A 272 7.21 -15.23 -10.17
CA MET A 272 7.79 -16.52 -10.54
C MET A 272 8.56 -17.18 -9.39
N ARG A 273 9.45 -16.41 -8.75
CA ARG A 273 10.25 -16.91 -7.62
C ARG A 273 9.38 -17.25 -6.41
N LYS A 274 8.38 -16.43 -6.11
CA LYS A 274 7.44 -16.69 -5.01
C LYS A 274 6.63 -17.96 -5.24
N ALA A 275 6.18 -18.21 -6.47
CA ALA A 275 5.46 -19.44 -6.81
C ALA A 275 6.34 -20.68 -6.59
N GLN A 276 7.59 -20.65 -7.06
CA GLN A 276 8.55 -21.73 -6.85
C GLN A 276 8.86 -21.96 -5.36
N GLN A 277 9.03 -20.86 -4.60
CA GLN A 277 9.29 -20.94 -3.16
C GLN A 277 8.10 -21.55 -2.40
N LEU A 278 6.87 -21.14 -2.72
CA LEU A 278 5.67 -21.69 -2.09
C LEU A 278 5.48 -23.18 -2.40
N GLU A 279 5.81 -23.60 -3.61
CA GLU A 279 5.77 -25.01 -4.01
C GLU A 279 6.82 -25.84 -3.26
N ALA A 280 8.06 -25.33 -3.17
CA ALA A 280 9.11 -25.96 -2.39
C ALA A 280 8.75 -26.06 -0.90
N GLU A 281 8.27 -24.96 -0.31
CA GLU A 281 7.82 -24.91 1.10
C GLU A 281 6.66 -25.90 1.36
N ALA A 282 5.71 -26.00 0.43
CA ALA A 282 4.61 -26.97 0.55
C ALA A 282 5.10 -28.41 0.52
N LEU A 283 6.08 -28.71 -0.34
CA LEU A 283 6.69 -30.04 -0.44
C LEU A 283 7.47 -30.41 0.83
N GLU A 284 8.28 -29.47 1.35
CA GLU A 284 9.02 -29.66 2.60
C GLU A 284 8.07 -29.85 3.79
N ASN A 285 7.04 -29.04 3.87
CA ASN A 285 6.01 -29.15 4.89
C ASN A 285 5.30 -30.52 4.85
N ALA A 286 4.95 -30.99 3.66
CA ALA A 286 4.33 -32.29 3.50
C ALA A 286 5.27 -33.45 3.92
N ARG A 287 6.58 -33.36 3.60
CA ARG A 287 7.59 -34.30 4.04
C ARG A 287 7.74 -34.29 5.57
N PHE A 288 7.83 -33.12 6.16
CA PHE A 288 7.93 -32.95 7.61
C PHE A 288 6.69 -33.50 8.33
N ASP A 289 5.48 -33.18 7.87
CA ASP A 289 4.24 -33.65 8.47
C ASP A 289 4.11 -35.19 8.37
N LYS A 290 4.56 -35.77 7.25
CA LYS A 290 4.62 -37.22 7.08
C LYS A 290 5.60 -37.87 8.07
N LEU A 291 6.78 -37.27 8.27
CA LEU A 291 7.78 -37.74 9.23
C LEU A 291 7.25 -37.63 10.66
N LEU A 292 6.66 -36.49 11.02
CA LEU A 292 6.05 -36.27 12.33
C LEU A 292 4.95 -37.32 12.62
N ALA A 293 4.08 -37.60 11.65
CA ALA A 293 3.03 -38.59 11.79
C ALA A 293 3.61 -40.01 12.01
N GLN A 294 4.69 -40.35 11.33
CA GLN A 294 5.38 -41.63 11.53
C GLN A 294 5.98 -41.77 12.94
N GLU A 295 6.62 -40.69 13.45
CA GLU A 295 7.18 -40.67 14.80
C GLU A 295 6.06 -40.68 15.87
N GLU A 296 4.91 -40.06 15.63
CA GLU A 296 3.75 -40.14 16.52
C GLU A 296 3.14 -41.55 16.58
N VAL A 297 3.04 -42.24 15.44
CA VAL A 297 2.58 -43.63 15.41
C VAL A 297 3.55 -44.54 16.14
N TRP A 298 4.88 -44.31 15.98
CA TRP A 298 5.91 -45.09 16.65
C TRP A 298 5.83 -44.96 18.17
N ILE A 299 5.64 -43.75 18.71
CA ILE A 299 5.55 -43.52 20.16
C ILE A 299 4.30 -44.16 20.77
N ARG A 300 3.20 -44.26 20.00
CA ARG A 300 1.96 -44.93 20.43
C ARG A 300 2.07 -46.45 20.44
N LYS A 301 2.92 -47.02 19.59
CA LYS A 301 3.06 -48.49 19.39
C LYS A 301 4.07 -49.15 20.30
N GLY A 302 4.93 -48.45 21.05
CA GLY A 302 6.03 -49.18 21.69
C GLY A 302 6.81 -48.44 22.77
N VAL A 303 6.20 -48.12 23.90
CA VAL A 303 6.94 -47.63 25.09
C VAL A 303 7.39 -48.79 26.00
N GLU A 304 6.89 -50.01 25.83
CA GLU A 304 7.07 -51.07 26.84
C GLU A 304 8.41 -51.83 26.80
N ALA A 305 9.21 -51.78 25.71
CA ALA A 305 10.34 -52.72 25.61
C ALA A 305 11.77 -52.12 25.63
N ARG A 306 12.02 -50.78 25.56
CA ARG A 306 13.39 -50.24 25.47
C ARG A 306 13.55 -48.85 26.07
N ARG A 307 13.65 -48.78 27.40
CA ARG A 307 13.74 -47.51 28.15
C ARG A 307 14.92 -46.60 27.82
N THR A 308 16.08 -47.09 27.42
CA THR A 308 17.31 -46.26 27.31
C THR A 308 17.62 -45.71 25.91
N ARG A 309 17.14 -46.35 24.84
CA ARG A 309 17.37 -45.88 23.46
C ARG A 309 16.29 -44.91 22.94
N SER A 310 15.23 -44.70 23.67
CA SER A 310 14.08 -43.89 23.25
C SER A 310 14.14 -42.40 23.64
N VAL A 311 14.98 -42.03 24.62
CA VAL A 311 15.04 -40.64 25.15
C VAL A 311 15.40 -39.63 24.09
N GLY A 312 16.41 -39.88 23.26
CA GLY A 312 16.79 -38.96 22.17
C GLY A 312 15.71 -38.84 21.06
N ARG A 313 14.99 -39.95 20.80
CA ARG A 313 13.92 -39.93 19.81
C ARG A 313 12.67 -39.22 20.31
N VAL A 314 12.37 -39.35 21.59
CA VAL A 314 11.30 -38.62 22.27
C VAL A 314 11.63 -37.11 22.27
N ALA A 315 12.86 -36.73 22.64
CA ALA A 315 13.31 -35.35 22.60
C ALA A 315 13.17 -34.74 21.19
N ARG A 316 13.56 -35.50 20.16
CA ARG A 316 13.40 -35.10 18.76
C ARG A 316 11.91 -34.90 18.39
N LEU A 317 11.01 -35.78 18.84
CA LEU A 317 9.58 -35.64 18.60
C LEU A 317 9.01 -34.37 19.28
N VAL A 318 9.43 -34.05 20.51
CA VAL A 318 9.05 -32.85 21.22
C VAL A 318 9.49 -31.62 20.41
N GLN A 319 10.76 -31.60 19.99
CA GLN A 319 11.28 -30.52 19.15
C GLN A 319 10.50 -30.38 17.83
N MET A 320 10.18 -31.50 17.15
CA MET A 320 9.38 -31.45 15.92
C MET A 320 7.95 -30.92 16.16
N ARG A 321 7.36 -31.21 17.32
CA ARG A 321 6.05 -30.64 17.69
C ARG A 321 6.14 -29.14 17.96
N GLU A 322 7.20 -28.69 18.62
CA GLU A 322 7.47 -27.27 18.86
C GLU A 322 7.69 -26.55 17.52
N GLU A 323 8.51 -27.09 16.63
CA GLU A 323 8.73 -26.52 15.28
C GLU A 323 7.42 -26.43 14.49
N ARG A 324 6.55 -27.45 14.58
CA ARG A 324 5.21 -27.39 13.96
C ARG A 324 4.30 -26.33 14.59
N ALA A 325 4.33 -26.19 15.93
CA ALA A 325 3.51 -25.22 16.65
C ALA A 325 3.94 -23.78 16.38
N VAL A 326 5.25 -23.54 16.22
CA VAL A 326 5.81 -22.22 15.86
C VAL A 326 5.57 -21.89 14.38
N ARG A 327 5.28 -22.91 13.54
CA ARG A 327 5.00 -22.69 12.11
C ARG A 327 3.80 -21.76 11.96
N ARG A 328 4.06 -20.53 11.53
CA ARG A 328 3.01 -19.59 11.17
C ARG A 328 2.39 -20.04 9.85
N GLU A 329 1.21 -20.63 9.89
CA GLU A 329 0.51 -21.10 8.69
C GLU A 329 0.25 -19.97 7.72
N VAL A 330 0.34 -20.28 6.41
CA VAL A 330 -0.11 -19.35 5.36
C VAL A 330 -1.61 -19.13 5.57
N GLN A 331 -2.00 -17.92 5.95
CA GLN A 331 -3.41 -17.59 6.08
C GLN A 331 -4.13 -17.89 4.75
N GLY A 332 -5.18 -18.67 4.80
CA GLY A 332 -5.94 -19.13 3.65
C GLY A 332 -6.48 -17.99 2.78
N ASN A 333 -7.02 -18.34 1.62
CA ASN A 333 -7.73 -17.40 0.76
C ASN A 333 -9.12 -17.10 1.35
N VAL A 334 -9.55 -15.84 1.23
CA VAL A 334 -10.92 -15.44 1.60
C VAL A 334 -11.91 -16.20 0.73
N LYS A 335 -12.83 -16.96 1.36
CA LYS A 335 -13.96 -17.58 0.69
C LYS A 335 -15.08 -16.55 0.64
N LEU A 336 -15.31 -15.95 -0.51
CA LEU A 336 -16.38 -15.01 -0.71
C LEU A 336 -17.60 -15.73 -1.28
N GLU A 337 -18.65 -15.87 -0.48
CA GLU A 337 -19.98 -16.26 -0.94
C GLU A 337 -20.84 -15.00 -1.04
N VAL A 338 -21.10 -14.55 -2.26
CA VAL A 338 -22.00 -13.41 -2.51
C VAL A 338 -23.41 -13.92 -2.65
N SER A 339 -24.31 -13.38 -1.85
CA SER A 339 -25.75 -13.67 -1.95
C SER A 339 -26.29 -13.14 -3.27
N GLN A 340 -26.99 -14.00 -4.04
CA GLN A 340 -27.74 -13.55 -5.20
C GLN A 340 -29.05 -12.92 -4.73
N GLY A 341 -29.31 -11.68 -5.14
CA GLY A 341 -30.59 -11.00 -4.90
C GLY A 341 -31.77 -11.63 -5.62
N ASP A 342 -32.98 -11.16 -5.31
CA ASP A 342 -34.20 -11.56 -6.02
C ASP A 342 -34.07 -11.17 -7.50
N ARG A 343 -34.77 -11.91 -8.39
CA ARG A 343 -34.67 -11.69 -9.84
C ARG A 343 -35.20 -10.30 -10.21
N SER A 344 -34.28 -9.35 -10.53
CA SER A 344 -34.61 -8.08 -11.18
C SER A 344 -34.89 -8.27 -12.66
N GLY A 345 -35.38 -7.24 -13.30
CA GLY A 345 -35.48 -7.16 -14.76
C GLY A 345 -34.14 -7.40 -15.46
N LYS A 346 -34.17 -7.65 -16.76
CA LYS A 346 -32.97 -7.86 -17.58
C LYS A 346 -32.13 -6.58 -17.72
N ILE A 347 -32.80 -5.41 -17.75
CA ILE A 347 -32.18 -4.09 -17.88
C ILE A 347 -31.96 -3.53 -16.48
N VAL A 348 -30.76 -3.08 -16.19
CA VAL A 348 -30.36 -2.39 -14.96
C VAL A 348 -30.53 -0.89 -15.12
N ALA A 349 -30.01 -0.32 -16.18
CA ALA A 349 -30.18 1.08 -16.53
C ALA A 349 -30.12 1.26 -18.05
N GLU A 350 -30.94 2.16 -18.57
CA GLU A 350 -30.95 2.59 -19.97
C GLU A 350 -30.88 4.12 -20.01
N LEU A 351 -29.88 4.65 -20.66
CA LEU A 351 -29.64 6.07 -20.85
C LEU A 351 -29.78 6.38 -22.33
N VAL A 352 -30.53 7.41 -22.68
CA VAL A 352 -30.71 7.86 -24.05
C VAL A 352 -30.46 9.37 -24.11
N ASP A 353 -29.43 9.75 -24.88
CA ASP A 353 -29.02 11.13 -25.19
C ASP A 353 -28.89 12.03 -23.94
N VAL A 354 -28.33 11.43 -22.87
CA VAL A 354 -28.21 12.08 -21.56
C VAL A 354 -27.11 13.12 -21.59
N THR A 355 -27.48 14.36 -21.24
CA THR A 355 -26.56 15.48 -21.05
C THR A 355 -26.69 16.04 -19.65
N LYS A 356 -25.56 16.40 -19.04
CA LYS A 356 -25.47 17.03 -17.72
C LYS A 356 -24.45 18.14 -17.71
N CYS A 357 -24.90 19.33 -17.29
CA CYS A 357 -24.08 20.54 -17.16
C CYS A 357 -24.04 21.01 -15.69
N TYR A 358 -22.97 21.67 -15.31
CA TYR A 358 -22.83 22.40 -14.07
C TYR A 358 -22.37 23.83 -14.42
N GLY A 359 -23.30 24.79 -14.38
CA GLY A 359 -23.08 26.13 -14.93
C GLY A 359 -22.71 26.03 -16.42
N ASP A 360 -21.64 26.64 -16.84
CA ASP A 360 -21.17 26.64 -18.24
C ASP A 360 -20.40 25.37 -18.62
N LYS A 361 -20.11 24.48 -17.66
CA LYS A 361 -19.32 23.26 -17.90
C LYS A 361 -20.22 22.07 -18.20
N THR A 362 -20.21 21.59 -19.44
CA THR A 362 -20.83 20.32 -19.81
C THR A 362 -19.95 19.15 -19.34
N VAL A 363 -20.46 18.30 -18.45
CA VAL A 363 -19.74 17.17 -17.85
C VAL A 363 -20.07 15.87 -18.58
N VAL A 364 -21.32 15.66 -18.96
CA VAL A 364 -21.75 14.53 -19.78
C VAL A 364 -22.50 15.11 -20.97
N ARG A 365 -22.20 14.65 -22.20
CA ARG A 365 -22.83 15.13 -23.42
C ARG A 365 -23.33 13.95 -24.25
N ASP A 366 -24.61 13.97 -24.62
CA ASP A 366 -25.28 13.05 -25.55
C ASP A 366 -24.90 11.56 -25.30
N PHE A 367 -24.89 11.18 -24.01
CA PHE A 367 -24.45 9.85 -23.62
C PHE A 367 -25.61 8.86 -23.67
N SER A 368 -25.45 7.81 -24.48
CA SER A 368 -26.43 6.72 -24.60
C SER A 368 -25.77 5.37 -24.28
N ALA A 369 -26.37 4.61 -23.37
CA ALA A 369 -25.86 3.29 -22.99
C ALA A 369 -26.95 2.44 -22.35
N THR A 370 -26.89 1.13 -22.53
CA THR A 370 -27.75 0.16 -21.87
C THR A 370 -26.91 -0.79 -21.03
N ILE A 371 -27.20 -0.87 -19.75
CA ILE A 371 -26.52 -1.76 -18.78
C ILE A 371 -27.47 -2.91 -18.45
N LEU A 372 -27.01 -4.12 -18.69
CA LEU A 372 -27.78 -5.34 -18.44
C LEU A 372 -27.35 -6.01 -17.13
N ARG A 373 -28.22 -6.84 -16.60
CA ARG A 373 -27.92 -7.66 -15.42
C ARG A 373 -26.76 -8.63 -15.72
N GLY A 374 -25.72 -8.58 -14.88
CA GLY A 374 -24.52 -9.39 -15.03
C GLY A 374 -23.36 -8.65 -15.70
N ASP A 375 -23.61 -7.48 -16.29
CA ASP A 375 -22.55 -6.67 -16.87
C ASP A 375 -21.57 -6.17 -15.81
N LYS A 376 -20.29 -6.11 -16.19
CA LYS A 376 -19.20 -5.55 -15.38
C LYS A 376 -18.63 -4.36 -16.13
N VAL A 377 -19.14 -3.18 -15.82
CA VAL A 377 -18.80 -1.93 -16.51
C VAL A 377 -17.70 -1.20 -15.76
N GLY A 378 -16.59 -0.88 -16.43
CA GLY A 378 -15.52 -0.04 -15.92
C GLY A 378 -15.55 1.34 -16.54
N LEU A 379 -15.63 2.40 -15.74
CA LEU A 379 -15.55 3.80 -16.18
C LEU A 379 -14.10 4.27 -16.06
N LEU A 380 -13.48 4.59 -17.21
CA LEU A 380 -12.10 5.07 -17.30
C LEU A 380 -12.07 6.53 -17.77
N GLY A 381 -11.14 7.31 -17.24
CA GLY A 381 -10.94 8.70 -17.61
C GLY A 381 -10.18 9.49 -16.54
N PRO A 382 -9.73 10.72 -16.88
CA PRO A 382 -9.03 11.60 -15.95
C PRO A 382 -9.86 11.95 -14.69
N ASN A 383 -9.20 12.41 -13.64
CA ASN A 383 -9.90 12.89 -12.46
C ASN A 383 -10.65 14.19 -12.79
N GLY A 384 -11.86 14.35 -12.25
CA GLY A 384 -12.72 15.52 -12.52
C GLY A 384 -13.46 15.51 -13.87
N VAL A 385 -13.33 14.48 -14.70
CA VAL A 385 -14.04 14.37 -16.00
C VAL A 385 -15.54 14.07 -15.86
N GLY A 386 -16.02 13.73 -14.65
CA GLY A 386 -17.44 13.47 -14.43
C GLY A 386 -17.82 11.99 -14.25
N LYS A 387 -16.86 11.09 -13.97
CA LYS A 387 -17.13 9.66 -13.72
C LYS A 387 -18.17 9.45 -12.61
N THR A 388 -18.04 10.15 -11.49
CA THR A 388 -18.98 10.08 -10.37
C THR A 388 -20.35 10.67 -10.75
N THR A 389 -20.38 11.74 -11.55
CA THR A 389 -21.62 12.31 -12.08
C THR A 389 -22.36 11.32 -12.97
N LEU A 390 -21.63 10.67 -13.89
CA LEU A 390 -22.20 9.63 -14.75
C LEU A 390 -22.73 8.45 -13.93
N LEU A 391 -22.00 8.03 -12.91
CA LEU A 391 -22.43 6.96 -12.01
C LEU A 391 -23.75 7.32 -11.31
N LYS A 392 -23.87 8.56 -10.77
CA LYS A 392 -25.10 9.05 -10.14
C LYS A 392 -26.28 9.16 -11.10
N LEU A 393 -26.02 9.53 -12.36
CA LEU A 393 -27.05 9.50 -13.42
C LEU A 393 -27.52 8.07 -13.70
N ILE A 394 -26.62 7.11 -13.83
CA ILE A 394 -26.93 5.68 -14.04
C ILE A 394 -27.77 5.13 -12.88
N LEU A 395 -27.47 5.53 -11.64
CA LEU A 395 -28.18 5.09 -10.44
C LEU A 395 -29.52 5.79 -10.23
N GLY A 396 -29.79 6.89 -10.96
CA GLY A 396 -30.99 7.71 -10.78
C GLY A 396 -30.93 8.64 -9.57
N GLU A 397 -29.74 8.80 -8.94
CA GLU A 397 -29.53 9.76 -7.83
C GLU A 397 -29.47 11.21 -8.32
N LEU A 398 -29.17 11.40 -9.60
CA LEU A 398 -29.07 12.71 -10.25
C LEU A 398 -29.93 12.71 -11.52
N ALA A 399 -30.77 13.75 -11.69
CA ALA A 399 -31.53 13.92 -12.89
C ALA A 399 -30.68 14.51 -14.02
N PRO A 400 -30.80 14.04 -15.27
CA PRO A 400 -30.16 14.67 -16.43
C PRO A 400 -30.84 16.01 -16.75
N ASP A 401 -30.09 16.90 -17.45
CA ASP A 401 -30.65 18.16 -17.92
C ASP A 401 -31.40 17.95 -19.24
N THR A 402 -30.88 17.06 -20.10
CA THR A 402 -31.57 16.57 -21.31
C THR A 402 -31.39 15.07 -21.46
N GLY A 403 -32.26 14.44 -22.23
CA GLY A 403 -32.26 12.98 -22.40
C GLY A 403 -33.12 12.27 -21.36
N THR A 404 -33.08 10.94 -21.40
CA THR A 404 -33.86 10.11 -20.47
C THR A 404 -33.01 9.03 -19.82
N VAL A 405 -33.25 8.80 -18.54
CA VAL A 405 -32.66 7.69 -17.76
C VAL A 405 -33.79 6.80 -17.26
N ARG A 406 -33.76 5.54 -17.65
CA ARG A 406 -34.70 4.53 -17.22
C ARG A 406 -34.00 3.48 -16.38
N ASN A 407 -34.37 3.34 -15.12
CA ASN A 407 -33.83 2.33 -14.22
C ASN A 407 -34.73 1.08 -14.22
N GLY A 408 -34.09 -0.07 -14.07
CA GLY A 408 -34.81 -1.35 -13.94
C GLY A 408 -35.64 -1.41 -12.67
N THR A 409 -36.62 -2.31 -12.64
CA THR A 409 -37.49 -2.55 -11.50
C THR A 409 -36.75 -3.34 -10.42
N ASN A 410 -37.03 -3.04 -9.15
CA ASN A 410 -36.47 -3.72 -7.95
C ASN A 410 -34.94 -3.69 -7.86
N LEU A 411 -34.30 -2.59 -8.30
CA LEU A 411 -32.87 -2.40 -8.13
C LEU A 411 -32.52 -2.12 -6.66
N GLN A 412 -31.68 -2.97 -6.08
CA GLN A 412 -31.00 -2.70 -4.81
C GLN A 412 -29.58 -2.23 -5.13
N VAL A 413 -29.31 -0.96 -4.86
CA VAL A 413 -28.01 -0.35 -5.13
C VAL A 413 -27.13 -0.44 -3.89
N ALA A 414 -25.92 -0.96 -4.03
CA ALA A 414 -24.87 -0.85 -3.02
C ALA A 414 -23.80 0.10 -3.51
N TYR A 415 -23.74 1.28 -2.92
CA TYR A 415 -22.74 2.30 -3.22
C TYR A 415 -21.61 2.25 -2.20
N PHE A 416 -20.46 1.78 -2.64
CA PHE A 416 -19.38 1.40 -1.74
C PHE A 416 -18.72 2.59 -1.02
N ASP A 417 -18.57 3.73 -1.68
CA ASP A 417 -17.85 4.89 -1.15
C ASP A 417 -18.65 5.63 -0.06
N GLN A 418 -19.96 5.72 -0.21
CA GLN A 418 -20.84 6.34 0.78
C GLN A 418 -20.91 5.56 2.09
N MET A 419 -20.78 4.23 2.03
CA MET A 419 -20.84 3.40 3.24
C MET A 419 -19.60 3.52 4.13
N ARG A 420 -18.47 3.96 3.59
CA ARG A 420 -17.26 4.21 4.38
C ARG A 420 -17.44 5.38 5.35
N THR A 421 -18.18 6.40 4.95
CA THR A 421 -18.51 7.57 5.77
C THR A 421 -19.61 7.30 6.81
N GLN A 422 -20.36 6.22 6.67
CA GLN A 422 -21.47 5.85 7.57
C GLN A 422 -21.05 4.88 8.68
N LEU A 423 -19.78 4.40 8.70
CA LEU A 423 -19.31 3.51 9.76
C LEU A 423 -19.17 4.28 11.08
N ASP A 424 -19.83 3.77 12.11
CA ASP A 424 -19.59 4.21 13.46
C ASP A 424 -18.25 3.67 13.96
N LEU A 425 -17.25 4.55 14.04
CA LEU A 425 -15.87 4.21 14.38
C LEU A 425 -15.73 3.64 15.81
N ASN A 426 -16.68 3.93 16.68
CA ASN A 426 -16.64 3.50 18.09
C ASN A 426 -17.25 2.11 18.31
N ARG A 427 -18.04 1.60 17.36
CA ARG A 427 -18.62 0.26 17.47
C ARG A 427 -17.62 -0.83 17.19
N SER A 428 -17.86 -2.02 17.79
CA SER A 428 -17.08 -3.20 17.45
C SER A 428 -17.34 -3.64 16.00
N LEU A 429 -16.38 -4.34 15.41
CA LEU A 429 -16.54 -4.88 14.07
C LEU A 429 -17.74 -5.85 13.99
N ALA A 430 -17.90 -6.67 15.02
CA ALA A 430 -19.02 -7.61 15.11
C ALA A 430 -20.38 -6.89 15.16
N ASP A 431 -20.52 -5.84 15.98
CA ASP A 431 -21.76 -5.06 16.10
C ASP A 431 -22.06 -4.24 14.84
N THR A 432 -21.03 -3.80 14.12
CA THR A 432 -21.20 -3.10 12.84
C THR A 432 -21.81 -4.03 11.78
N ILE A 433 -21.39 -5.31 11.77
CA ILE A 433 -21.90 -6.30 10.82
C ILE A 433 -23.26 -6.83 11.25
N SER A 434 -23.48 -7.07 12.52
CA SER A 434 -24.73 -7.61 13.06
C SER A 434 -25.19 -6.85 14.31
N PRO A 435 -25.81 -5.66 14.16
CA PRO A 435 -26.27 -4.87 15.28
C PRO A 435 -27.27 -5.65 16.15
N GLY A 436 -26.89 -5.84 17.43
CA GLY A 436 -27.77 -6.50 18.41
C GLY A 436 -28.00 -8.00 18.21
N SER A 437 -27.22 -8.69 17.37
CA SER A 437 -27.34 -10.14 17.16
C SER A 437 -25.97 -10.77 16.91
N ASP A 438 -25.73 -11.94 17.49
CA ASP A 438 -24.52 -12.75 17.23
C ASP A 438 -24.59 -13.54 15.91
N TRP A 439 -25.68 -13.41 15.17
CA TRP A 439 -25.98 -14.22 14.01
C TRP A 439 -26.21 -13.37 12.76
N VAL A 440 -25.70 -13.86 11.65
CA VAL A 440 -25.84 -13.25 10.31
C VAL A 440 -26.54 -14.26 9.40
N ASP A 441 -27.59 -13.84 8.72
CA ASP A 441 -28.27 -14.67 7.72
C ASP A 441 -27.63 -14.43 6.34
N ILE A 442 -27.12 -15.51 5.75
CA ILE A 442 -26.46 -15.47 4.43
C ILE A 442 -27.05 -16.57 3.57
N ASN A 443 -27.67 -16.23 2.45
CA ASN A 443 -28.32 -17.20 1.53
C ASN A 443 -29.32 -18.15 2.22
N GLY A 444 -30.00 -17.68 3.28
CA GLY A 444 -30.91 -18.50 4.05
C GLY A 444 -30.24 -19.40 5.08
N GLN A 445 -28.92 -19.34 5.22
CA GLN A 445 -28.18 -20.03 6.28
C GLN A 445 -27.81 -19.06 7.40
N ARG A 446 -28.07 -19.45 8.62
CA ARG A 446 -27.75 -18.69 9.81
C ARG A 446 -26.33 -19.01 10.26
N LYS A 447 -25.43 -18.03 10.26
CA LYS A 447 -24.02 -18.17 10.62
C LYS A 447 -23.63 -17.24 11.76
N HIS A 448 -22.85 -17.73 12.71
CA HIS A 448 -22.37 -16.89 13.83
C HIS A 448 -21.43 -15.81 13.30
N VAL A 449 -21.57 -14.55 13.78
CA VAL A 449 -20.81 -13.38 13.29
C VAL A 449 -19.29 -13.57 13.37
N MET A 450 -18.81 -14.24 14.43
CA MET A 450 -17.37 -14.52 14.57
C MET A 450 -16.85 -15.50 13.52
N SER A 451 -17.64 -16.54 13.19
CA SER A 451 -17.30 -17.47 12.12
C SER A 451 -17.36 -16.81 10.76
N TYR A 452 -18.34 -15.93 10.54
CA TYR A 452 -18.46 -15.13 9.33
C TYR A 452 -17.25 -14.19 9.16
N LEU A 453 -16.82 -13.52 10.22
CA LEU A 453 -15.61 -12.69 10.20
C LEU A 453 -14.33 -13.52 9.99
N GLY A 454 -14.30 -14.74 10.55
CA GLY A 454 -13.20 -15.69 10.35
C GLY A 454 -13.01 -16.09 8.89
N ASP A 455 -14.09 -16.27 8.10
CA ASP A 455 -14.01 -16.56 6.65
C ASP A 455 -13.28 -15.44 5.89
N PHE A 456 -13.24 -14.25 6.45
CA PHE A 456 -12.55 -13.08 5.91
C PHE A 456 -11.22 -12.81 6.61
N LEU A 457 -10.71 -13.78 7.35
CA LEU A 457 -9.40 -13.71 7.99
C LEU A 457 -9.28 -12.66 9.11
N PHE A 458 -10.42 -12.28 9.75
CA PHE A 458 -10.35 -11.52 10.99
C PHE A 458 -10.28 -12.48 12.17
N PRO A 459 -9.22 -12.43 12.97
CA PRO A 459 -9.16 -13.21 14.21
C PRO A 459 -10.21 -12.72 15.21
N PRO A 460 -10.68 -13.59 16.12
CA PRO A 460 -11.74 -13.27 17.10
C PRO A 460 -11.43 -12.02 17.94
N GLU A 461 -10.18 -11.77 18.25
CA GLU A 461 -9.74 -10.61 19.02
C GLU A 461 -9.98 -9.29 18.26
N ARG A 462 -9.69 -9.28 16.96
CA ARG A 462 -9.97 -8.12 16.08
C ARG A 462 -11.46 -7.94 15.79
N ALA A 463 -12.25 -9.00 15.82
CA ALA A 463 -13.69 -8.91 15.63
C ALA A 463 -14.39 -8.10 16.73
N ARG A 464 -13.82 -8.08 17.93
CA ARG A 464 -14.30 -7.31 19.09
C ARG A 464 -13.71 -5.92 19.22
N SER A 465 -12.68 -5.59 18.43
CA SER A 465 -12.04 -4.28 18.47
C SER A 465 -12.91 -3.21 17.80
N PRO A 466 -12.82 -1.93 18.23
CA PRO A 466 -13.51 -0.82 17.57
C PRO A 466 -13.08 -0.68 16.11
N VAL A 467 -14.00 -0.24 15.25
CA VAL A 467 -13.71 0.00 13.82
C VAL A 467 -12.59 1.01 13.64
N ALA A 468 -12.46 2.00 14.53
CA ALA A 468 -11.37 2.98 14.53
C ALA A 468 -9.96 2.37 14.61
N SER A 469 -9.82 1.19 15.23
CA SER A 469 -8.52 0.48 15.34
C SER A 469 -8.10 -0.24 14.06
N LEU A 470 -8.96 -0.26 13.03
CA LEU A 470 -8.67 -0.92 11.77
C LEU A 470 -7.89 0.00 10.83
N SER A 471 -6.91 -0.57 10.14
CA SER A 471 -6.29 0.14 9.00
C SER A 471 -7.33 0.46 7.93
N GLY A 472 -7.11 1.51 7.14
CA GLY A 472 -8.03 1.93 6.07
C GLY A 472 -8.49 0.79 5.17
N ALA A 473 -7.59 -0.14 4.81
CA ALA A 473 -7.93 -1.32 4.00
C ALA A 473 -8.77 -2.36 4.77
N SER A 474 -8.58 -2.50 6.08
CA SER A 474 -9.40 -3.39 6.92
C SER A 474 -10.78 -2.80 7.14
N ALA A 475 -10.89 -1.47 7.32
CA ALA A 475 -12.16 -0.75 7.36
C ALA A 475 -12.92 -0.87 6.03
N THR A 476 -12.21 -0.76 4.90
CA THR A 476 -12.76 -1.00 3.55
C THR A 476 -13.35 -2.42 3.42
N GLY A 477 -12.63 -3.43 3.91
CA GLY A 477 -13.13 -4.81 3.97
C GLY A 477 -14.36 -4.98 4.88
N CYS A 478 -14.49 -4.19 5.93
CA CYS A 478 -15.65 -4.16 6.81
C CYS A 478 -16.88 -3.54 6.12
N CYS A 479 -16.69 -2.40 5.42
CA CYS A 479 -17.74 -1.79 4.61
C CYS A 479 -18.28 -2.76 3.55
N TRP A 480 -17.39 -3.47 2.88
CA TRP A 480 -17.74 -4.43 1.85
C TRP A 480 -18.64 -5.56 2.41
N ARG A 481 -18.42 -5.96 3.66
CA ARG A 481 -19.21 -6.99 4.35
C ARG A 481 -20.54 -6.49 4.82
N ALA A 482 -20.58 -5.28 5.35
CA ALA A 482 -21.84 -4.63 5.70
C ALA A 482 -22.74 -4.50 4.46
N CYS A 483 -22.14 -4.17 3.30
CA CYS A 483 -22.84 -4.09 2.01
C CYS A 483 -23.34 -5.46 1.50
N SER A 484 -22.55 -6.53 1.66
CA SER A 484 -22.95 -7.85 1.16
C SER A 484 -24.06 -8.52 1.97
N ARG A 485 -24.44 -7.93 3.09
CA ARG A 485 -25.56 -8.39 3.94
C ARG A 485 -26.93 -8.10 3.31
N GLY A 486 -27.10 -6.94 2.65
CA GLY A 486 -28.21 -6.71 1.73
C GLY A 486 -27.91 -7.48 0.43
N ARG A 487 -28.93 -7.99 -0.26
CA ARG A 487 -28.78 -8.68 -1.55
C ARG A 487 -28.69 -7.67 -2.69
N PRO A 488 -27.55 -6.92 -2.85
CA PRO A 488 -27.50 -5.86 -3.84
C PRO A 488 -27.45 -6.47 -5.23
N MET A 489 -28.26 -5.93 -6.09
CA MET A 489 -28.30 -6.31 -7.51
C MET A 489 -27.35 -5.49 -8.37
N CYS A 490 -26.92 -4.32 -7.88
CA CYS A 490 -25.99 -3.44 -8.55
C CYS A 490 -24.89 -3.01 -7.57
N TRP A 491 -23.65 -3.25 -7.95
CA TRP A 491 -22.48 -2.84 -7.18
C TRP A 491 -21.80 -1.67 -7.87
N CYS A 492 -21.66 -0.57 -7.17
CA CYS A 492 -20.99 0.63 -7.67
C CYS A 492 -19.80 0.98 -6.77
N SER A 493 -18.66 1.28 -7.37
CA SER A 493 -17.47 1.76 -6.66
C SER A 493 -16.84 2.91 -7.43
N THR A 494 -16.57 4.01 -6.78
CA THR A 494 -15.92 5.19 -7.36
C THR A 494 -14.40 5.11 -7.31
N SER A 495 -13.85 4.26 -6.44
CA SER A 495 -12.41 4.04 -6.31
C SER A 495 -12.05 2.60 -6.69
N ARG A 496 -10.82 2.38 -7.19
CA ARG A 496 -10.27 1.03 -7.25
C ARG A 496 -10.34 0.45 -5.85
N PRO A 497 -10.97 -0.71 -5.64
CA PRO A 497 -10.86 -1.37 -4.36
C PRO A 497 -9.36 -1.66 -4.14
N THR A 498 -8.75 -1.03 -3.14
CA THR A 498 -7.41 -1.34 -2.67
C THR A 498 -7.45 -2.70 -1.98
N ILE A 499 -7.67 -3.73 -2.79
CA ILE A 499 -7.64 -5.11 -2.34
C ILE A 499 -6.19 -5.50 -2.39
N SER A 500 -5.61 -5.72 -1.22
CA SER A 500 -4.23 -6.18 -1.11
C SER A 500 -4.03 -7.37 -2.04
N THR A 501 -3.04 -7.29 -2.89
CA THR A 501 -2.74 -8.25 -3.96
C THR A 501 -2.34 -9.63 -3.42
N SER A 502 -2.15 -9.78 -2.13
CA SER A 502 -1.91 -11.07 -1.46
C SER A 502 -3.16 -11.92 -1.27
N THR A 503 -4.35 -11.33 -1.40
CA THR A 503 -5.60 -12.08 -1.38
C THR A 503 -5.99 -12.36 -2.82
N ARG A 504 -5.58 -13.50 -3.38
CA ARG A 504 -6.12 -14.02 -4.63
C ARG A 504 -7.63 -14.16 -4.44
N TRP A 505 -8.38 -13.31 -5.11
CA TRP A 505 -9.80 -13.53 -5.32
C TRP A 505 -9.94 -14.71 -6.29
N ASN A 506 -9.82 -15.92 -5.77
CA ASN A 506 -10.36 -17.07 -6.47
C ASN A 506 -11.88 -16.96 -6.34
N CYS A 507 -12.48 -16.26 -7.29
CA CYS A 507 -13.86 -16.55 -7.65
C CYS A 507 -13.85 -18.05 -7.96
N SER A 508 -14.35 -18.87 -7.03
CA SER A 508 -14.36 -20.31 -7.24
C SER A 508 -15.11 -20.56 -8.55
N LYS A 509 -14.59 -21.45 -9.39
CA LYS A 509 -15.23 -21.85 -10.66
C LYS A 509 -16.69 -22.32 -10.47
N SER A 510 -17.10 -22.57 -9.25
CA SER A 510 -18.48 -22.87 -8.87
C SER A 510 -19.42 -21.67 -8.95
N CYS A 511 -18.98 -20.42 -8.70
CA CYS A 511 -19.80 -19.23 -8.93
C CYS A 511 -20.02 -18.95 -10.43
N CYS A 512 -19.09 -19.36 -11.30
CA CYS A 512 -19.21 -19.19 -12.76
C CYS A 512 -19.98 -20.32 -13.44
N ARG A 513 -20.20 -21.48 -12.78
CA ARG A 513 -20.91 -22.61 -13.41
C ARG A 513 -22.44 -22.51 -13.36
N ASN A 514 -23.00 -21.65 -12.52
CA ASN A 514 -24.46 -21.46 -12.44
C ASN A 514 -24.98 -20.26 -13.22
N THR A 515 -24.12 -19.50 -13.91
CA THR A 515 -24.52 -18.51 -14.88
C THR A 515 -24.08 -19.05 -16.25
N ALA A 516 -25.05 -19.46 -17.07
CA ALA A 516 -24.81 -19.91 -18.45
C ALA A 516 -24.40 -18.71 -19.34
N ALA A 517 -23.18 -18.22 -19.17
CA ALA A 517 -22.51 -17.34 -20.11
C ALA A 517 -20.99 -17.46 -19.94
N PRO A 518 -20.22 -17.65 -21.01
CA PRO A 518 -18.77 -17.72 -20.95
C PRO A 518 -18.20 -16.37 -20.52
N CYS A 519 -17.31 -16.37 -19.52
CA CYS A 519 -16.49 -15.22 -19.16
C CYS A 519 -15.48 -14.95 -20.28
N SER A 520 -15.92 -14.29 -21.35
CA SER A 520 -15.01 -13.69 -22.32
C SER A 520 -14.75 -12.26 -21.88
N TRP A 521 -13.49 -11.95 -21.64
CA TRP A 521 -13.02 -10.57 -21.50
C TRP A 521 -13.08 -9.91 -22.87
N SER A 522 -14.24 -9.39 -23.28
CA SER A 522 -14.29 -8.49 -24.41
C SER A 522 -13.94 -7.09 -23.92
N ARG A 523 -12.83 -6.57 -24.42
CA ARG A 523 -12.55 -5.13 -24.40
C ARG A 523 -13.60 -4.46 -25.28
N THR A 524 -14.70 -4.04 -24.72
CA THR A 524 -15.57 -3.10 -25.38
C THR A 524 -14.93 -1.73 -25.24
N THR A 525 -14.23 -1.29 -26.28
CA THR A 525 -13.76 0.09 -26.43
C THR A 525 -14.98 0.99 -26.55
N VAL A 526 -15.30 1.69 -25.48
CA VAL A 526 -16.20 2.85 -25.55
C VAL A 526 -15.45 3.94 -26.34
N PRO A 527 -16.06 4.59 -27.33
CA PRO A 527 -15.40 5.63 -28.12
C PRO A 527 -14.84 6.71 -27.20
N SER A 528 -13.58 7.05 -27.39
CA SER A 528 -12.87 8.09 -26.66
C SER A 528 -13.64 9.40 -26.78
N LEU A 529 -14.00 10.00 -25.65
CA LEU A 529 -14.46 11.37 -25.56
C LEU A 529 -13.31 12.29 -26.00
N THR A 530 -13.21 12.56 -27.30
CA THR A 530 -12.32 13.58 -27.83
C THR A 530 -12.89 14.96 -27.49
N THR A 531 -12.26 15.62 -26.54
CA THR A 531 -12.43 17.06 -26.35
C THR A 531 -11.75 17.76 -27.53
N SER A 532 -12.52 18.21 -28.51
CA SER A 532 -12.04 19.22 -29.44
C SER A 532 -11.91 20.54 -28.68
N SER A 533 -10.67 20.98 -28.44
CA SER A 533 -10.41 22.35 -28.01
C SER A 533 -10.74 23.31 -29.16
N PRO A 534 -11.47 24.39 -28.95
CA PRO A 534 -11.58 25.47 -29.90
C PRO A 534 -10.26 26.27 -29.94
N ARG A 535 -9.84 26.63 -31.14
CA ARG A 535 -8.78 27.59 -31.40
C ARG A 535 -9.13 28.96 -30.84
#